data_9fa8430af427976f72432c1ff5aae3a0
#
_entry.id   9fa8430af427976f72432c1ff5aae3a0
#
_cell.length_a   1.000
_cell.length_b   1.000
_cell.length_c   1.000
_cell.angle_alpha   90.00
_cell.angle_beta   90.00
_cell.angle_gamma   90.00
#
_symmetry.space_group_name_H-M   'P 1'
#
loop_
_entity.id
_entity.type
_entity.pdbx_description
1 polymer ?
#
loop_
_entity_poly.entity_id
_entity_poly.type
_entity_poly.pdbx_seq_one_letter_code
_entity_poly.pdbx_strand_id
1 'polypeptide(L)'
;MRRAPLFVVLGLLALALIVPVAGGELGFGSGNGAGASPSGVAAGASGQATLVPTTTSAATEGVAPSAPSAAPADPGSAPTPTSTPADPTPAPIAQLAEVPIVPVTQFRATVTNTTRKEVAAVLAGTSTRYEALELVAGEADAVLAALGVDRPSGLSHLVEAKDSATLSTDLAAHRKRLAFLRADAVGPSVRALAWGGDSLFGVDRVSALKDWPLNASLPVGDAASAFDPAATWTLFAGGDIMLDRGVAQALKVTGRGAAFPFSGGAADITSRYCCSPFGWKVPRLARAGDAGAVRKLISGADIALANFENPAPDHFTWHSKGTVFSADPALIDGIAKAGFDVMGIANNHIRDKGGPGLLQTVKNLKKRGLLTAGAGKDLTAARKPAVIEVGGVKVAILAYDAIAGSYHATATKIGSAPLAFKVVTADIKAARAAGADVVVVFPHWGVEYRGAAGAGQQRLARQVIDAGADMIIGNHAHWAAEMEIYKGKPIWYALGNLVFDQTWSEETMEGLTLELTFRGKGLAQVRMRPHAILDKAQPNFLDPAKDGKIVMDRVFKASPDLPW
;
A
#
# COMPACT_ATOMS: atom_id res chain seq x y z
N MET A 1 -11.59 12.35 52.46
CA MET A 1 -10.42 12.47 53.38
C MET A 1 -9.17 12.33 52.53
N ARG A 2 -8.42 13.42 52.45
CA ARG A 2 -7.20 13.56 51.64
C ARG A 2 -6.00 13.00 52.43
N ARG A 3 -5.10 12.28 51.75
CA ARG A 3 -3.71 12.15 52.19
C ARG A 3 -2.78 12.32 51.00
N ALA A 4 -1.94 13.32 51.04
CA ALA A 4 -0.83 13.60 50.14
C ALA A 4 0.42 12.81 50.56
N PRO A 5 1.32 12.43 49.67
CA PRO A 5 2.64 11.92 50.05
C PRO A 5 3.69 13.02 50.05
N LEU A 6 4.57 12.86 51.04
CA LEU A 6 5.71 13.65 51.44
C LEU A 6 6.88 13.49 50.46
N PHE A 7 7.45 14.61 50.00
CA PHE A 7 8.71 14.62 49.24
C PHE A 7 9.90 14.62 50.23
N VAL A 8 10.84 13.68 50.04
CA VAL A 8 12.16 13.72 50.64
C VAL A 8 13.17 14.00 49.55
N VAL A 9 13.82 15.16 49.62
CA VAL A 9 14.96 15.55 48.80
C VAL A 9 16.23 15.08 49.51
N LEU A 10 17.02 14.21 48.87
CA LEU A 10 18.41 13.94 49.28
C LEU A 10 19.31 14.40 48.13
N GLY A 11 20.06 15.45 48.40
CA GLY A 11 21.17 15.88 47.57
C GLY A 11 22.41 15.02 47.82
N LEU A 12 23.09 14.66 46.74
CA LEU A 12 24.43 14.09 46.74
C LEU A 12 25.32 14.88 45.78
N LEU A 13 26.28 15.59 46.39
CA LEU A 13 27.44 16.16 45.70
C LEU A 13 28.30 15.00 45.13
N ALA A 14 28.70 15.06 43.88
CA ALA A 14 29.76 14.25 43.34
C ALA A 14 30.91 15.16 42.88
N LEU A 15 32.05 14.97 43.52
CA LEU A 15 33.34 15.59 43.21
C LEU A 15 33.86 15.09 41.85
N ALA A 16 34.29 16.01 41.00
CA ALA A 16 35.04 15.72 39.79
C ALA A 16 36.54 15.54 40.14
N LEU A 17 37.10 14.40 39.82
CA LEU A 17 38.55 14.14 39.79
C LEU A 17 39.05 14.23 38.35
N ILE A 18 39.85 15.25 38.09
CA ILE A 18 40.61 15.42 36.84
C ILE A 18 41.93 14.69 36.99
N VAL A 19 42.23 13.74 36.10
CA VAL A 19 43.56 13.13 35.95
C VAL A 19 44.09 13.48 34.56
N PRO A 20 45.26 14.10 34.42
CA PRO A 20 45.87 14.34 33.11
C PRO A 20 46.68 13.11 32.68
N VAL A 21 46.51 12.69 31.46
CA VAL A 21 47.41 11.73 30.82
C VAL A 21 48.30 12.46 29.82
N ALA A 22 49.57 12.32 30.02
CA ALA A 22 50.65 12.88 29.24
C ALA A 22 50.78 12.25 27.86
N GLY A 23 51.28 13.03 26.90
CA GLY A 23 51.53 12.62 25.52
C GLY A 23 52.67 11.64 25.36
N GLY A 24 52.65 10.95 24.23
CA GLY A 24 53.73 10.12 23.70
C GLY A 24 53.62 10.15 22.18
N GLU A 25 54.45 10.99 21.57
CA GLU A 25 54.77 10.92 20.14
C GLU A 25 55.76 9.79 19.90
N LEU A 26 55.58 9.08 18.78
CA LEU A 26 56.59 8.31 17.98
C LEU A 26 55.77 7.64 16.84
N GLY A 27 56.02 7.72 15.56
CA GLY A 27 57.20 7.91 14.78
C GLY A 27 56.84 7.41 13.37
N PHE A 28 57.24 8.09 12.35
CA PHE A 28 57.00 7.82 10.91
C PHE A 28 57.43 6.44 10.47
N GLY A 29 56.60 5.77 9.65
CA GLY A 29 56.96 4.61 8.84
C GLY A 29 56.20 4.62 7.53
N SER A 30 56.83 5.09 6.46
CA SER A 30 56.38 5.05 5.08
C SER A 30 56.40 3.62 4.57
N GLY A 31 55.28 3.13 4.03
CA GLY A 31 55.21 1.86 3.32
C GLY A 31 54.22 1.95 2.17
N ASN A 32 54.73 2.15 0.94
CA ASN A 32 54.00 1.98 -0.30
C ASN A 32 53.47 0.55 -0.44
N GLY A 33 52.19 0.42 -0.74
CA GLY A 33 51.60 -0.86 -1.10
C GLY A 33 50.40 -0.64 -2.01
N ALA A 34 50.56 -1.00 -3.25
CA ALA A 34 49.71 -0.79 -4.40
C ALA A 34 48.27 -1.34 -4.26
N GLY A 35 47.41 -0.74 -5.04
CA GLY A 35 45.99 -0.97 -5.18
C GLY A 35 45.58 -2.38 -5.57
N ALA A 36 44.34 -2.66 -5.22
CA ALA A 36 43.49 -3.64 -5.89
C ALA A 36 42.08 -3.08 -5.96
N SER A 37 41.72 -2.61 -7.12
CA SER A 37 40.34 -2.40 -7.53
C SER A 37 39.69 -3.77 -7.77
N PRO A 38 38.43 -4.01 -7.39
CA PRO A 38 37.72 -5.19 -7.85
C PRO A 38 37.23 -4.95 -9.27
N SER A 39 37.75 -5.82 -10.14
CA SER A 39 37.45 -5.90 -11.57
C SER A 39 35.98 -6.15 -11.83
N GLY A 40 35.42 -5.41 -12.82
CA GLY A 40 34.14 -5.66 -13.41
C GLY A 40 34.06 -7.06 -14.03
N VAL A 41 32.95 -7.70 -13.89
CA VAL A 41 32.60 -8.93 -14.63
C VAL A 41 32.06 -8.50 -15.98
N ALA A 42 32.79 -8.88 -17.00
CA ALA A 42 32.48 -8.65 -18.41
C ALA A 42 31.22 -9.40 -18.85
N ALA A 43 30.41 -8.73 -19.63
CA ALA A 43 29.33 -9.28 -20.42
C ALA A 43 29.90 -10.25 -21.48
N GLY A 44 29.49 -11.52 -21.42
CA GLY A 44 29.64 -12.45 -22.52
C GLY A 44 28.50 -12.30 -23.50
N ALA A 45 28.84 -11.80 -24.68
CA ALA A 45 27.92 -11.78 -25.84
C ALA A 45 27.99 -13.11 -26.58
N SER A 46 26.90 -13.39 -27.25
CA SER A 46 26.74 -14.11 -28.51
C SER A 46 25.90 -15.38 -28.48
N GLY A 47 24.91 -15.35 -29.35
CA GLY A 47 24.04 -16.45 -29.72
C GLY A 47 22.83 -15.95 -30.49
N GLN A 48 23.04 -15.22 -31.61
CA GLN A 48 21.99 -15.01 -32.61
C GLN A 48 21.64 -16.33 -33.28
N ALA A 49 20.43 -16.81 -33.11
CA ALA A 49 19.80 -17.80 -33.98
C ALA A 49 18.76 -17.10 -34.83
N THR A 50 19.11 -16.91 -36.09
CA THR A 50 18.27 -16.43 -37.17
C THR A 50 17.30 -17.56 -37.54
N LEU A 51 16.00 -17.36 -37.40
CA LEU A 51 14.99 -18.22 -37.98
C LEU A 51 14.34 -17.48 -39.14
N VAL A 52 14.55 -18.06 -40.32
CA VAL A 52 13.96 -17.71 -41.60
C VAL A 52 12.46 -18.08 -41.60
N PRO A 53 11.54 -17.24 -42.09
CA PRO A 53 10.15 -17.63 -42.22
C PRO A 53 9.95 -18.44 -43.52
N THR A 54 9.44 -19.65 -43.40
CA THR A 54 8.97 -20.45 -44.53
C THR A 54 7.47 -20.17 -44.71
N THR A 55 7.15 -19.52 -45.79
CA THR A 55 5.81 -19.40 -46.32
C THR A 55 5.42 -20.72 -46.99
N THR A 56 4.30 -21.31 -46.61
CA THR A 56 3.60 -22.28 -47.44
C THR A 56 2.11 -21.93 -47.44
N SER A 57 1.68 -21.47 -48.59
CA SER A 57 0.28 -21.28 -48.98
C SER A 57 -0.32 -22.64 -49.37
N ALA A 58 -1.50 -22.95 -48.82
CA ALA A 58 -2.40 -23.91 -49.44
C ALA A 58 -3.84 -23.43 -49.23
N ALA A 59 -4.44 -23.01 -50.29
CA ALA A 59 -5.87 -22.76 -50.42
C ALA A 59 -6.61 -24.11 -50.44
N THR A 60 -7.69 -24.21 -49.70
CA THR A 60 -8.74 -25.19 -49.97
C THR A 60 -10.10 -24.50 -49.85
N GLU A 61 -10.84 -24.70 -50.90
CA GLU A 61 -12.13 -24.11 -51.26
C GLU A 61 -13.22 -24.47 -50.25
N GLY A 62 -14.16 -23.52 -50.14
CA GLY A 62 -15.33 -23.62 -49.29
C GLY A 62 -16.39 -24.59 -49.77
N VAL A 63 -17.14 -25.10 -48.85
CA VAL A 63 -18.47 -25.68 -49.06
C VAL A 63 -19.43 -24.94 -48.16
N ALA A 64 -20.37 -24.21 -48.78
CA ALA A 64 -21.49 -23.59 -48.10
C ALA A 64 -22.53 -24.65 -47.68
N PRO A 65 -23.12 -24.59 -46.50
CA PRO A 65 -24.27 -25.44 -46.18
C PRO A 65 -25.55 -24.84 -46.76
N SER A 66 -26.28 -25.69 -47.46
CA SER A 66 -27.58 -25.46 -48.08
C SER A 66 -28.67 -25.13 -47.06
N ALA A 67 -29.54 -24.20 -47.39
CA ALA A 67 -30.77 -23.88 -46.69
C ALA A 67 -31.77 -25.06 -46.70
N PRO A 68 -32.54 -25.29 -45.60
CA PRO A 68 -33.63 -26.27 -45.64
C PRO A 68 -34.86 -25.69 -46.34
N SER A 69 -35.44 -26.55 -47.16
CA SER A 69 -36.64 -26.39 -47.93
C SER A 69 -37.88 -26.08 -47.09
N ALA A 70 -38.72 -25.16 -47.58
CA ALA A 70 -40.01 -24.81 -47.00
C ALA A 70 -40.99 -25.97 -47.11
N ALA A 71 -41.69 -26.30 -46.03
CA ALA A 71 -42.89 -27.16 -46.05
C ALA A 71 -44.15 -26.34 -46.35
N PRO A 72 -45.18 -26.95 -46.94
CA PRO A 72 -46.35 -26.25 -47.49
C PRO A 72 -47.31 -25.79 -46.36
N ALA A 73 -47.95 -24.65 -46.58
CA ALA A 73 -48.90 -24.00 -45.69
C ALA A 73 -50.25 -24.80 -45.65
N ASP A 74 -50.73 -24.93 -44.41
CA ASP A 74 -52.06 -25.44 -44.08
C ASP A 74 -53.07 -24.27 -44.04
N PRO A 75 -54.20 -24.31 -44.72
CA PRO A 75 -55.21 -23.26 -44.76
C PRO A 75 -56.26 -23.49 -43.65
N GLY A 76 -56.27 -22.67 -42.61
CA GLY A 76 -57.40 -22.65 -41.73
C GLY A 76 -57.13 -22.31 -40.29
N SER A 77 -56.92 -21.02 -40.00
CA SER A 77 -57.06 -20.52 -38.64
C SER A 77 -57.72 -19.17 -38.67
N ALA A 78 -58.83 -19.05 -37.93
CA ALA A 78 -59.61 -17.81 -37.73
C ALA A 78 -58.78 -16.69 -37.09
N PRO A 79 -59.08 -15.42 -37.27
CA PRO A 79 -58.33 -14.30 -36.71
C PRO A 79 -58.45 -14.28 -35.20
N THR A 80 -57.30 -14.34 -34.52
CA THR A 80 -57.13 -14.12 -33.10
C THR A 80 -57.49 -12.67 -32.78
N PRO A 81 -58.27 -12.37 -31.71
CA PRO A 81 -58.56 -10.99 -31.33
C PRO A 81 -57.27 -10.23 -30.97
N THR A 82 -57.11 -9.09 -31.59
CA THR A 82 -56.02 -8.13 -31.32
C THR A 82 -56.11 -7.72 -29.86
N SER A 83 -55.13 -8.15 -29.07
CA SER A 83 -54.94 -7.67 -27.69
C SER A 83 -54.60 -6.17 -27.74
N THR A 84 -55.41 -5.35 -27.11
CA THR A 84 -55.13 -3.96 -26.84
C THR A 84 -53.76 -3.89 -26.12
N PRO A 85 -52.85 -2.94 -26.50
CA PRO A 85 -51.60 -2.75 -25.77
C PRO A 85 -51.97 -2.42 -24.32
N ALA A 86 -51.44 -3.18 -23.36
CA ALA A 86 -51.54 -2.84 -21.97
C ALA A 86 -50.85 -1.47 -21.75
N ASP A 87 -51.50 -0.58 -21.06
CA ASP A 87 -50.92 0.68 -20.62
C ASP A 87 -49.58 0.40 -19.94
N PRO A 88 -48.53 1.20 -20.25
CA PRO A 88 -47.25 1.01 -19.61
C PRO A 88 -47.44 1.15 -18.09
N THR A 89 -47.12 0.08 -17.38
CA THR A 89 -47.10 0.11 -15.90
C THR A 89 -46.23 1.29 -15.49
N PRO A 90 -46.73 2.23 -14.68
CA PRO A 90 -45.93 3.36 -14.24
C PRO A 90 -44.67 2.85 -13.58
N ALA A 91 -43.53 3.43 -13.97
CA ALA A 91 -42.23 3.08 -13.38
C ALA A 91 -42.34 3.29 -11.86
N PRO A 92 -41.79 2.39 -11.04
CA PRO A 92 -41.84 2.53 -9.60
C PRO A 92 -41.24 3.88 -9.21
N ILE A 93 -42.00 4.66 -8.41
CA ILE A 93 -41.54 5.95 -7.87
C ILE A 93 -40.33 5.64 -7.01
N ALA A 94 -39.15 6.11 -7.43
CA ALA A 94 -37.93 5.92 -6.66
C ALA A 94 -38.09 6.50 -5.26
N GLN A 95 -37.92 5.69 -4.23
CA GLN A 95 -37.98 6.15 -2.85
C GLN A 95 -36.77 7.02 -2.56
N LEU A 96 -36.98 8.21 -1.98
CA LEU A 96 -35.91 9.09 -1.51
C LEU A 96 -35.42 8.62 -0.13
N ALA A 97 -34.12 8.63 0.10
CA ALA A 97 -33.51 8.38 1.40
C ALA A 97 -32.31 9.31 1.62
N GLU A 98 -31.97 9.51 2.89
CA GLU A 98 -30.74 10.21 3.27
C GLU A 98 -29.53 9.31 2.96
N VAL A 99 -28.77 9.69 1.95
CA VAL A 99 -27.60 8.93 1.45
C VAL A 99 -26.33 9.71 1.79
N PRO A 100 -25.32 9.08 2.42
CA PRO A 100 -24.05 9.74 2.67
C PRO A 100 -23.35 10.05 1.35
N ILE A 101 -22.95 11.31 1.20
CA ILE A 101 -22.16 11.78 0.07
C ILE A 101 -20.76 12.13 0.53
N VAL A 102 -19.76 11.90 -0.33
CA VAL A 102 -18.34 12.00 -0.03
C VAL A 102 -17.66 12.94 -1.00
N PRO A 103 -16.92 13.94 -0.52
CA PRO A 103 -16.08 14.74 -1.40
C PRO A 103 -14.95 13.89 -1.96
N VAL A 104 -14.79 13.95 -3.27
CA VAL A 104 -13.75 13.20 -3.99
C VAL A 104 -12.99 14.11 -4.96
N THR A 105 -11.79 13.70 -5.31
CA THR A 105 -10.97 14.34 -6.35
C THR A 105 -10.13 13.29 -7.06
N GLN A 106 -9.28 13.69 -7.99
CA GLN A 106 -8.43 12.76 -8.74
C GLN A 106 -7.50 11.94 -7.83
N PHE A 107 -7.18 10.71 -8.23
CA PHE A 107 -6.44 9.72 -7.45
C PHE A 107 -5.10 10.22 -6.91
N ARG A 108 -4.31 10.93 -7.72
CA ARG A 108 -2.96 11.42 -7.35
C ARG A 108 -2.98 12.68 -6.48
N ALA A 109 -4.16 13.18 -6.07
CA ALA A 109 -4.24 14.34 -5.20
C ALA A 109 -3.57 14.07 -3.85
N THR A 110 -2.83 15.04 -3.36
CA THR A 110 -2.18 14.99 -2.03
C THR A 110 -3.03 15.66 -0.95
N VAL A 111 -4.12 16.30 -1.33
CA VAL A 111 -5.10 16.91 -0.43
C VAL A 111 -5.83 15.81 0.34
N THR A 112 -6.09 16.04 1.62
CA THR A 112 -6.74 15.06 2.50
C THR A 112 -8.10 15.51 3.03
N ASN A 113 -8.41 16.81 2.94
CA ASN A 113 -9.60 17.40 3.53
C ASN A 113 -10.19 18.51 2.65
N THR A 114 -11.50 18.70 2.72
CA THR A 114 -12.21 19.86 2.14
C THR A 114 -13.31 20.32 3.08
N THR A 115 -13.91 21.48 2.78
CA THR A 115 -14.93 22.12 3.62
C THR A 115 -15.98 22.81 2.76
N ARG A 116 -17.12 23.16 3.38
CA ARG A 116 -18.16 23.99 2.73
C ARG A 116 -17.59 25.31 2.18
N LYS A 117 -16.66 25.94 2.91
CA LYS A 117 -16.00 27.18 2.45
C LYS A 117 -15.26 26.98 1.13
N GLU A 118 -14.57 25.84 0.98
CA GLU A 118 -13.86 25.51 -0.26
C GLU A 118 -14.86 25.30 -1.41
N VAL A 119 -15.96 24.57 -1.17
CA VAL A 119 -17.02 24.38 -2.18
C VAL A 119 -17.58 25.72 -2.65
N ALA A 120 -17.91 26.61 -1.72
CA ALA A 120 -18.40 27.96 -2.06
C ALA A 120 -17.37 28.75 -2.87
N ALA A 121 -16.09 28.65 -2.52
CA ALA A 121 -15.00 29.29 -3.27
C ALA A 121 -14.86 28.72 -4.69
N VAL A 122 -15.04 27.41 -4.87
CA VAL A 122 -15.03 26.78 -6.21
C VAL A 122 -16.16 27.32 -7.07
N LEU A 123 -17.39 27.32 -6.55
CA LEU A 123 -18.56 27.82 -7.31
C LEU A 123 -18.47 29.32 -7.63
N ALA A 124 -17.83 30.10 -6.75
CA ALA A 124 -17.57 31.53 -6.98
C ALA A 124 -16.36 31.79 -7.90
N GLY A 125 -15.61 30.77 -8.35
CA GLY A 125 -14.41 30.92 -9.16
C GLY A 125 -13.21 31.55 -8.41
N THR A 126 -13.22 31.53 -7.07
CA THR A 126 -12.17 32.11 -6.22
C THR A 126 -11.25 31.08 -5.57
N SER A 127 -11.54 29.78 -5.74
CA SER A 127 -10.66 28.72 -5.25
C SER A 127 -9.32 28.74 -6.00
N THR A 128 -8.22 28.61 -5.24
CA THR A 128 -6.87 28.44 -5.81
C THR A 128 -6.52 26.99 -6.06
N ARG A 129 -7.36 26.05 -5.59
CA ARG A 129 -7.12 24.62 -5.62
C ARG A 129 -7.91 23.92 -6.71
N TYR A 130 -9.16 24.29 -6.88
CA TYR A 130 -10.09 23.67 -7.82
C TYR A 130 -10.68 24.70 -8.78
N GLU A 131 -10.93 24.28 -10.02
CA GLU A 131 -11.49 25.11 -11.08
C GLU A 131 -13.02 24.92 -11.21
N ALA A 132 -13.52 23.73 -10.86
CA ALA A 132 -14.94 23.42 -10.93
C ALA A 132 -15.36 22.38 -9.88
N LEU A 133 -16.61 22.42 -9.50
CA LEU A 133 -17.35 21.39 -8.80
C LEU A 133 -17.98 20.46 -9.84
N GLU A 134 -17.85 19.14 -9.68
CA GLU A 134 -18.46 18.15 -10.56
C GLU A 134 -19.43 17.26 -9.79
N LEU A 135 -20.65 17.12 -10.29
CA LEU A 135 -21.73 16.36 -9.67
C LEU A 135 -22.39 15.43 -10.69
N VAL A 136 -23.04 14.38 -10.22
CA VAL A 136 -23.91 13.57 -11.08
C VAL A 136 -25.19 14.36 -11.39
N ALA A 137 -25.52 14.52 -12.67
CA ALA A 137 -26.60 15.39 -13.14
C ALA A 137 -27.94 15.14 -12.43
N GLY A 138 -28.34 13.86 -12.27
CA GLY A 138 -29.59 13.51 -11.58
C GLY A 138 -29.57 13.68 -10.06
N GLU A 139 -28.42 13.98 -9.46
CA GLU A 139 -28.22 14.14 -8.01
C GLU A 139 -27.81 15.57 -7.63
N ALA A 140 -27.49 16.41 -8.61
CA ALA A 140 -26.83 17.70 -8.41
C ALA A 140 -27.59 18.63 -7.47
N ASP A 141 -28.89 18.79 -7.64
CA ASP A 141 -29.69 19.69 -6.78
C ASP A 141 -29.74 19.21 -5.33
N ALA A 142 -29.91 17.90 -5.10
CA ALA A 142 -29.92 17.33 -3.77
C ALA A 142 -28.55 17.46 -3.08
N VAL A 143 -27.46 17.27 -3.83
CA VAL A 143 -26.09 17.44 -3.32
C VAL A 143 -25.82 18.92 -2.99
N LEU A 144 -26.19 19.86 -3.85
CA LEU A 144 -26.04 21.30 -3.58
C LEU A 144 -26.84 21.72 -2.33
N ALA A 145 -28.08 21.24 -2.19
CA ALA A 145 -28.91 21.47 -1.00
C ALA A 145 -28.23 20.91 0.28
N ALA A 146 -27.68 19.68 0.23
CA ALA A 146 -26.94 19.09 1.36
C ALA A 146 -25.67 19.89 1.70
N LEU A 147 -25.00 20.45 0.70
CA LEU A 147 -23.85 21.34 0.89
C LEU A 147 -24.25 22.74 1.41
N GLY A 148 -25.55 23.09 1.35
CA GLY A 148 -26.08 24.40 1.73
C GLY A 148 -25.53 25.51 0.84
N VAL A 149 -25.48 25.27 -0.46
CA VAL A 149 -25.05 26.22 -1.49
C VAL A 149 -26.08 26.26 -2.61
N ASP A 150 -26.30 27.45 -3.15
CA ASP A 150 -27.24 27.63 -4.26
C ASP A 150 -26.63 27.15 -5.57
N ARG A 151 -27.48 26.67 -6.48
CA ARG A 151 -27.05 26.38 -7.85
C ARG A 151 -26.62 27.70 -8.53
N PRO A 152 -25.38 27.77 -9.06
CA PRO A 152 -24.94 28.99 -9.73
C PRO A 152 -25.77 29.26 -10.99
N SER A 153 -26.02 30.53 -11.30
CA SER A 153 -26.75 30.95 -12.49
C SER A 153 -26.02 30.70 -13.81
N GLY A 154 -24.71 30.39 -13.76
CA GLY A 154 -23.88 30.00 -14.90
C GLY A 154 -23.14 28.69 -14.64
N LEU A 155 -22.81 27.95 -15.71
CA LEU A 155 -22.16 26.65 -15.62
C LEU A 155 -20.62 26.72 -15.62
N SER A 156 -20.01 27.90 -15.45
CA SER A 156 -18.56 28.05 -15.56
C SER A 156 -17.75 27.27 -14.52
N HIS A 157 -18.35 27.01 -13.33
CA HIS A 157 -17.69 26.32 -12.20
C HIS A 157 -18.49 25.13 -11.66
N LEU A 158 -19.59 24.75 -12.34
CA LEU A 158 -20.36 23.54 -12.07
C LEU A 158 -20.40 22.67 -13.31
N VAL A 159 -19.93 21.44 -13.19
CA VAL A 159 -19.93 20.43 -14.25
C VAL A 159 -20.86 19.29 -13.83
N GLU A 160 -21.63 18.77 -14.77
CA GLU A 160 -22.50 17.64 -14.53
C GLU A 160 -22.06 16.43 -15.34
N ALA A 161 -21.78 15.34 -14.64
CA ALA A 161 -21.50 14.04 -15.23
C ALA A 161 -22.79 13.23 -15.35
N LYS A 162 -22.85 12.37 -16.36
CA LYS A 162 -24.00 11.50 -16.60
C LYS A 162 -24.30 10.56 -15.41
N ASP A 163 -23.24 9.99 -14.84
CA ASP A 163 -23.31 9.01 -13.75
C ASP A 163 -21.99 8.99 -12.95
N SER A 164 -21.95 8.25 -11.85
CA SER A 164 -20.78 8.14 -10.97
C SER A 164 -19.54 7.55 -11.66
N ALA A 165 -19.70 6.67 -12.64
CA ALA A 165 -18.59 6.07 -13.37
C ALA A 165 -17.95 7.09 -14.34
N THR A 166 -18.78 7.87 -15.03
CA THR A 166 -18.34 8.99 -15.87
C THR A 166 -17.62 10.03 -15.02
N LEU A 167 -18.19 10.47 -13.90
CA LEU A 167 -17.56 11.41 -12.98
C LEU A 167 -16.18 10.93 -12.51
N SER A 168 -16.07 9.66 -12.12
CA SER A 168 -14.77 9.08 -11.70
C SER A 168 -13.73 9.10 -12.82
N THR A 169 -14.16 8.89 -14.07
CA THR A 169 -13.30 8.95 -15.25
C THR A 169 -12.88 10.38 -15.57
N ASP A 170 -13.82 11.32 -15.46
CA ASP A 170 -13.57 12.74 -15.71
C ASP A 170 -12.58 13.33 -14.71
N LEU A 171 -12.64 12.92 -13.43
CA LEU A 171 -11.64 13.31 -12.43
C LEU A 171 -10.22 12.86 -12.80
N ALA A 172 -10.06 11.73 -13.48
CA ALA A 172 -8.76 11.29 -13.98
C ALA A 172 -8.23 12.21 -15.10
N ALA A 173 -9.11 12.77 -15.93
CA ALA A 173 -8.75 13.69 -17.01
C ALA A 173 -8.60 15.15 -16.54
N HIS A 174 -9.32 15.56 -15.50
CA HIS A 174 -9.42 16.96 -15.04
C HIS A 174 -8.92 17.13 -13.60
N ARG A 175 -7.61 17.37 -13.45
CA ARG A 175 -6.90 17.37 -12.15
C ARG A 175 -7.40 18.37 -11.12
N LYS A 176 -8.07 19.44 -11.54
CA LYS A 176 -8.53 20.53 -10.68
C LYS A 176 -10.04 20.52 -10.49
N ARG A 177 -10.65 19.35 -10.45
CA ARG A 177 -12.05 19.19 -10.08
C ARG A 177 -12.20 18.66 -8.66
N LEU A 178 -13.09 19.27 -7.91
CA LEU A 178 -13.69 18.72 -6.70
C LEU A 178 -15.03 18.11 -7.09
N ALA A 179 -15.34 16.95 -6.58
CA ALA A 179 -16.61 16.30 -6.88
C ALA A 179 -17.23 15.69 -5.62
N PHE A 180 -18.49 15.28 -5.72
CA PHE A 180 -19.17 14.52 -4.67
C PHE A 180 -19.79 13.27 -5.28
N LEU A 181 -19.57 12.15 -4.60
CA LEU A 181 -20.16 10.86 -4.94
C LEU A 181 -20.95 10.32 -3.74
N ARG A 182 -21.99 9.55 -4.02
CA ARG A 182 -22.58 8.67 -3.02
C ARG A 182 -21.50 7.77 -2.43
N ALA A 183 -21.53 7.53 -1.12
CA ALA A 183 -20.51 6.72 -0.45
C ALA A 183 -20.41 5.30 -1.01
N ASP A 184 -21.52 4.72 -1.46
CA ASP A 184 -21.58 3.39 -2.09
C ASP A 184 -21.01 3.36 -3.51
N ALA A 185 -20.89 4.50 -4.18
CA ALA A 185 -20.27 4.65 -5.50
C ALA A 185 -18.76 5.00 -5.45
N VAL A 186 -18.23 5.32 -4.27
CA VAL A 186 -16.80 5.63 -4.13
C VAL A 186 -15.95 4.39 -4.38
N GLY A 187 -15.04 4.49 -5.35
CA GLY A 187 -14.09 3.44 -5.74
C GLY A 187 -12.63 3.86 -5.58
N PRO A 188 -11.68 2.96 -5.82
CA PRO A 188 -10.25 3.20 -5.62
C PRO A 188 -9.62 4.12 -6.68
N SER A 189 -10.34 4.44 -7.75
CA SER A 189 -9.88 5.32 -8.85
C SER A 189 -9.97 6.82 -8.51
N VAL A 190 -10.67 7.15 -7.43
CA VAL A 190 -10.78 8.52 -6.91
C VAL A 190 -10.25 8.62 -5.50
N ARG A 191 -9.83 9.80 -5.08
CA ARG A 191 -9.41 10.06 -3.71
C ARG A 191 -10.55 10.65 -2.92
N ALA A 192 -11.06 9.89 -1.95
CA ALA A 192 -12.00 10.41 -0.96
C ALA A 192 -11.29 11.35 0.02
N LEU A 193 -11.90 12.49 0.26
CA LEU A 193 -11.43 13.52 1.20
C LEU A 193 -12.23 13.47 2.50
N ALA A 194 -11.61 13.90 3.59
CA ALA A 194 -12.33 14.22 4.80
C ALA A 194 -13.22 15.47 4.56
N TRP A 195 -14.33 15.55 5.29
CA TRP A 195 -15.19 16.71 5.32
C TRP A 195 -15.11 17.40 6.67
N GLY A 196 -14.49 18.58 6.70
CA GLY A 196 -14.31 19.31 7.96
C GLY A 196 -13.42 18.61 9.00
N GLY A 197 -12.71 17.58 8.61
CA GLY A 197 -11.87 16.74 9.47
C GLY A 197 -12.41 15.32 9.66
N ASP A 198 -13.70 15.08 9.46
CA ASP A 198 -14.31 13.75 9.56
C ASP A 198 -14.08 12.93 8.29
N SER A 199 -13.82 11.64 8.44
CA SER A 199 -13.61 10.69 7.35
C SER A 199 -14.67 9.61 7.34
N LEU A 200 -15.06 9.16 6.15
CA LEU A 200 -15.94 7.99 5.98
C LEU A 200 -15.17 6.71 5.66
N PHE A 201 -13.89 6.82 5.32
CA PHE A 201 -12.98 5.73 4.98
C PHE A 201 -11.69 5.81 5.81
N GLY A 202 -11.02 4.69 5.96
CA GLY A 202 -9.75 4.59 6.68
C GLY A 202 -9.90 4.15 8.13
N VAL A 203 -8.79 4.11 8.87
CA VAL A 203 -8.78 3.73 10.30
C VAL A 203 -9.40 4.81 11.20
N ASP A 204 -9.42 6.05 10.71
CA ASP A 204 -9.97 7.23 11.39
C ASP A 204 -11.42 7.55 10.96
N ARG A 205 -12.08 6.61 10.26
CA ARG A 205 -13.47 6.78 9.83
C ARG A 205 -14.42 6.92 11.00
N VAL A 206 -15.51 7.62 10.81
CA VAL A 206 -16.62 7.65 11.77
C VAL A 206 -17.12 6.23 12.01
N SER A 207 -17.47 5.92 13.26
CA SER A 207 -17.88 4.57 13.66
C SER A 207 -19.32 4.24 13.26
N ALA A 208 -20.16 5.25 13.09
CA ALA A 208 -21.55 5.11 12.69
C ALA A 208 -21.95 6.20 11.70
N LEU A 209 -22.85 5.86 10.80
CA LEU A 209 -23.30 6.78 9.75
C LEU A 209 -23.94 8.07 10.30
N LYS A 210 -24.59 8.01 11.45
CA LYS A 210 -25.15 9.18 12.13
C LYS A 210 -24.10 10.24 12.51
N ASP A 211 -22.83 9.82 12.63
CA ASP A 211 -21.72 10.72 12.96
C ASP A 211 -21.10 11.35 11.70
N TRP A 212 -21.55 10.94 10.49
CA TRP A 212 -21.14 11.55 9.23
C TRP A 212 -22.01 12.76 8.92
N PRO A 213 -21.44 13.97 8.76
CA PRO A 213 -22.24 15.21 8.72
C PRO A 213 -22.84 15.54 7.35
N LEU A 214 -22.56 14.74 6.30
CA LEU A 214 -22.90 15.12 4.92
C LEU A 214 -23.75 14.04 4.24
N ASN A 215 -25.08 14.24 4.28
CA ASN A 215 -26.05 13.37 3.64
C ASN A 215 -26.93 14.18 2.67
N ALA A 216 -27.33 13.56 1.56
CA ALA A 216 -28.23 14.12 0.58
C ALA A 216 -29.48 13.24 0.41
N SER A 217 -30.62 13.84 0.18
CA SER A 217 -31.87 13.12 -0.10
C SER A 217 -31.86 12.63 -1.55
N LEU A 218 -31.47 11.39 -1.77
CA LEU A 218 -31.22 10.81 -3.10
C LEU A 218 -32.16 9.63 -3.37
N PRO A 219 -32.49 9.38 -4.65
CA PRO A 219 -33.22 8.17 -5.04
C PRO A 219 -32.44 6.91 -4.66
N VAL A 220 -33.12 5.97 -4.02
CA VAL A 220 -32.59 4.63 -3.72
C VAL A 220 -33.46 3.59 -4.42
N GLY A 221 -32.82 2.59 -5.03
CA GLY A 221 -33.51 1.43 -5.58
C GLY A 221 -33.91 0.44 -4.49
N ASP A 222 -34.72 -0.55 -4.81
CA ASP A 222 -35.23 -1.58 -3.88
C ASP A 222 -34.15 -2.39 -3.16
N ALA A 223 -32.92 -2.41 -3.69
CA ALA A 223 -31.76 -3.11 -3.14
C ALA A 223 -30.65 -2.16 -2.67
N ALA A 224 -30.97 -0.89 -2.38
CA ALA A 224 -29.96 0.04 -1.89
C ALA A 224 -29.43 -0.45 -0.56
N SER A 225 -28.31 -1.17 -0.60
CA SER A 225 -27.51 -1.39 0.59
C SER A 225 -27.01 -0.03 1.04
N ALA A 226 -27.61 0.51 2.11
CA ALA A 226 -27.12 1.72 2.74
C ALA A 226 -25.62 1.53 3.01
N PHE A 227 -24.80 2.53 2.66
CA PHE A 227 -23.38 2.49 3.02
C PHE A 227 -23.27 2.47 4.54
N ASP A 228 -22.62 1.47 5.09
CA ASP A 228 -22.31 1.37 6.52
C ASP A 228 -20.81 1.43 6.72
N PRO A 229 -20.27 2.45 7.42
CA PRO A 229 -18.84 2.52 7.73
C PRO A 229 -18.39 1.33 8.61
N ALA A 230 -19.28 0.76 9.44
CA ALA A 230 -18.98 -0.41 10.24
C ALA A 230 -18.83 -1.70 9.40
N ALA A 231 -19.42 -1.76 8.21
CA ALA A 231 -19.26 -2.87 7.26
C ALA A 231 -17.99 -2.74 6.38
N THR A 232 -17.17 -1.70 6.59
CA THR A 232 -15.88 -1.57 5.95
C THR A 232 -14.76 -2.13 6.83
N TRP A 233 -13.71 -2.63 6.22
CA TRP A 233 -12.50 -3.04 6.91
C TRP A 233 -11.25 -2.44 6.25
N THR A 234 -10.14 -2.40 7.00
CA THR A 234 -8.92 -1.71 6.59
C THR A 234 -7.72 -2.64 6.63
N LEU A 235 -6.82 -2.46 5.65
CA LEU A 235 -5.52 -3.11 5.60
C LEU A 235 -4.42 -2.05 5.61
N PHE A 236 -3.55 -2.12 6.62
CA PHE A 236 -2.29 -1.42 6.65
C PHE A 236 -1.21 -2.27 6.00
N ALA A 237 -0.42 -1.70 5.09
CA ALA A 237 0.79 -2.34 4.59
C ALA A 237 2.00 -1.40 4.71
N GLY A 238 3.05 -1.89 5.35
CA GLY A 238 4.35 -1.25 5.45
C GLY A 238 5.41 -1.98 4.63
N GLY A 239 6.51 -1.30 4.36
CA GLY A 239 7.68 -1.86 3.66
C GLY A 239 8.61 -2.66 4.58
N ASP A 240 9.92 -2.50 4.38
CA ASP A 240 10.95 -3.34 4.97
C ASP A 240 11.24 -2.99 6.43
N ILE A 241 11.20 -4.00 7.30
CA ILE A 241 11.57 -3.92 8.72
C ILE A 241 12.81 -4.78 8.96
N MET A 242 13.92 -4.14 9.33
CA MET A 242 15.18 -4.76 9.75
C MET A 242 15.54 -4.31 11.17
N LEU A 243 15.81 -5.25 12.08
CA LEU A 243 16.03 -4.99 13.52
C LEU A 243 17.46 -5.26 14.00
N ASP A 244 18.44 -5.24 13.08
CA ASP A 244 19.86 -5.36 13.38
C ASP A 244 20.59 -4.00 13.21
N ARG A 245 21.90 -3.97 13.24
CA ARG A 245 22.79 -2.83 12.95
C ARG A 245 22.37 -1.54 13.72
N GLY A 246 22.23 -0.43 12.99
CA GLY A 246 21.87 0.88 13.55
C GLY A 246 20.50 0.93 14.20
N VAL A 247 19.55 0.10 13.73
CA VAL A 247 18.24 -0.06 14.39
C VAL A 247 18.42 -0.70 15.77
N ALA A 248 19.10 -1.85 15.86
CA ALA A 248 19.39 -2.51 17.14
C ALA A 248 20.18 -1.59 18.09
N GLN A 249 21.13 -0.83 17.57
CA GLN A 249 21.86 0.19 18.33
C GLN A 249 20.90 1.22 18.93
N ALA A 250 19.98 1.77 18.14
CA ALA A 250 18.99 2.74 18.60
C ALA A 250 18.07 2.15 19.68
N LEU A 251 17.63 0.91 19.53
CA LEU A 251 16.65 0.31 20.41
C LEU A 251 17.25 -0.19 21.73
N LYS A 252 18.43 -0.79 21.68
CA LYS A 252 19.05 -1.49 22.83
C LYS A 252 20.21 -0.69 23.45
N VAL A 253 21.16 -0.19 22.65
CA VAL A 253 22.34 0.50 23.19
C VAL A 253 21.96 1.89 23.70
N THR A 254 21.15 2.66 22.95
CA THR A 254 20.66 3.96 23.40
C THR A 254 19.41 3.85 24.29
N GLY A 255 18.94 2.64 24.59
CA GLY A 255 17.87 2.37 25.55
C GLY A 255 16.47 2.83 25.14
N ARG A 256 16.22 3.09 23.86
CA ARG A 256 14.89 3.57 23.40
C ARG A 256 13.80 2.49 23.45
N GLY A 257 14.19 1.21 23.51
CA GLY A 257 13.29 0.07 23.64
C GLY A 257 12.61 -0.36 22.34
N ALA A 258 12.06 -1.59 22.33
CA ALA A 258 11.49 -2.23 21.15
C ALA A 258 10.29 -1.49 20.53
N ALA A 259 9.53 -0.73 21.33
CA ALA A 259 8.35 0.01 20.86
C ALA A 259 8.69 1.34 20.15
N PHE A 260 9.94 1.79 20.24
CA PHE A 260 10.37 3.10 19.74
C PHE A 260 10.10 3.30 18.23
N PRO A 261 10.33 2.33 17.33
CA PRO A 261 10.05 2.53 15.92
C PRO A 261 8.60 2.95 15.65
N PHE A 262 7.67 2.38 16.40
CA PHE A 262 6.23 2.58 16.16
C PHE A 262 5.63 3.72 17.02
N SER A 263 6.45 4.44 17.79
CA SER A 263 6.04 5.64 18.52
C SER A 263 6.15 6.94 17.71
N GLY A 264 6.54 6.84 16.43
CA GLY A 264 6.65 7.97 15.53
C GLY A 264 5.31 8.68 15.28
N GLY A 265 5.41 9.95 14.92
CA GLY A 265 4.28 10.83 14.62
C GLY A 265 4.43 11.52 13.28
N ALA A 266 4.41 12.86 13.25
CA ALA A 266 4.72 13.68 12.09
C ALA A 266 6.18 14.13 12.10
N ALA A 267 6.72 14.40 10.90
CA ALA A 267 8.03 15.02 10.70
C ALA A 267 7.99 16.03 9.56
N ASP A 268 8.91 17.02 9.67
CA ASP A 268 9.19 18.00 8.62
C ASP A 268 10.64 17.82 8.13
N ILE A 269 10.87 18.12 6.84
CA ILE A 269 12.20 18.22 6.25
C ILE A 269 12.69 19.65 6.39
N THR A 270 13.55 19.92 7.36
CA THR A 270 14.02 21.28 7.68
C THR A 270 15.08 21.78 6.71
N SER A 271 15.89 20.91 6.15
CA SER A 271 16.90 21.21 5.15
C SER A 271 17.42 19.93 4.47
N ARG A 272 18.28 20.08 3.50
CA ARG A 272 19.03 18.99 2.86
C ARG A 272 20.50 19.35 2.80
N TYR A 273 21.36 18.37 2.98
CA TYR A 273 22.80 18.55 2.81
C TYR A 273 23.35 17.54 1.80
N CYS A 274 24.34 17.96 1.09
CA CYS A 274 25.20 17.11 0.30
C CYS A 274 26.52 16.94 1.04
N CYS A 275 27.10 15.77 1.19
CA CYS A 275 26.59 14.50 0.70
C CYS A 275 26.85 13.42 1.73
N SER A 276 26.10 12.32 1.63
CA SER A 276 26.44 11.08 2.34
C SER A 276 27.79 10.52 1.85
N PRO A 277 28.37 9.53 2.51
CA PRO A 277 29.59 8.84 2.03
C PRO A 277 29.47 8.26 0.61
N PHE A 278 28.26 8.12 0.10
CA PHE A 278 27.96 7.63 -1.25
C PHE A 278 27.65 8.76 -2.26
N GLY A 279 27.82 10.02 -1.87
CA GLY A 279 27.60 11.17 -2.73
C GLY A 279 26.13 11.60 -2.90
N TRP A 280 25.19 11.06 -2.10
CA TRP A 280 23.78 11.36 -2.22
C TRP A 280 23.33 12.48 -1.27
N LYS A 281 22.31 13.24 -1.66
CA LYS A 281 21.66 14.20 -0.78
C LYS A 281 20.93 13.47 0.35
N VAL A 282 20.92 14.08 1.52
CA VAL A 282 20.30 13.54 2.73
C VAL A 282 19.46 14.61 3.41
N PRO A 283 18.20 14.33 3.80
CA PRO A 283 17.35 15.29 4.50
C PRO A 283 17.77 15.42 5.97
N ARG A 284 17.63 16.63 6.50
CA ARG A 284 17.58 16.88 7.94
C ARG A 284 16.13 16.89 8.37
N LEU A 285 15.79 15.97 9.26
CA LEU A 285 14.43 15.73 9.70
C LEU A 285 14.23 16.25 11.12
N ALA A 286 13.08 16.87 11.38
CA ALA A 286 12.63 17.25 12.71
C ALA A 286 11.26 16.65 13.00
N ARG A 287 11.01 16.22 14.25
CA ARG A 287 9.67 15.79 14.68
C ARG A 287 8.73 16.98 14.73
N ALA A 288 7.56 16.86 14.13
CA ALA A 288 6.55 17.91 14.00
C ALA A 288 5.29 17.68 14.86
N GLY A 289 5.27 16.62 15.68
CA GLY A 289 4.15 16.30 16.56
C GLY A 289 3.53 14.93 16.29
N ASP A 290 2.29 14.74 16.74
CA ASP A 290 1.47 13.53 16.58
C ASP A 290 2.16 12.23 17.03
N ALA A 291 2.96 12.29 18.11
CA ALA A 291 3.67 11.13 18.62
C ALA A 291 2.71 9.94 18.84
N GLY A 292 3.09 8.77 18.29
CA GLY A 292 2.26 7.57 18.30
C GLY A 292 1.28 7.45 17.14
N ALA A 293 1.21 8.40 16.20
CA ALA A 293 0.33 8.32 15.02
C ALA A 293 0.63 7.09 14.15
N VAL A 294 1.91 6.70 14.02
CA VAL A 294 2.30 5.48 13.30
C VAL A 294 1.69 4.25 13.95
N ARG A 295 1.81 4.11 15.26
CA ARG A 295 1.19 2.99 16.00
C ARG A 295 -0.32 3.03 15.93
N LYS A 296 -0.93 4.22 16.06
CA LYS A 296 -2.39 4.38 15.95
C LYS A 296 -2.91 3.89 14.61
N LEU A 297 -2.20 4.20 13.51
CA LEU A 297 -2.56 3.72 12.18
C LEU A 297 -2.43 2.18 12.07
N ILE A 298 -1.33 1.60 12.56
CA ILE A 298 -1.09 0.15 12.52
C ILE A 298 -2.15 -0.58 13.36
N SER A 299 -2.31 -0.20 14.65
CA SER A 299 -3.24 -0.87 15.56
C SER A 299 -4.72 -0.57 15.30
N GLY A 300 -5.03 0.46 14.54
CA GLY A 300 -6.39 0.80 14.13
C GLY A 300 -6.81 0.11 12.84
N ALA A 301 -5.88 -0.50 12.09
CA ALA A 301 -6.21 -1.31 10.94
C ALA A 301 -6.72 -2.69 11.37
N ASP A 302 -7.67 -3.23 10.61
CA ASP A 302 -8.22 -4.57 10.85
C ASP A 302 -7.22 -5.67 10.47
N ILE A 303 -6.31 -5.40 9.53
CA ILE A 303 -5.16 -6.23 9.17
C ILE A 303 -3.93 -5.33 9.00
N ALA A 304 -2.82 -5.66 9.67
CA ALA A 304 -1.55 -4.96 9.51
C ALA A 304 -0.44 -5.91 9.05
N LEU A 305 0.22 -5.55 7.93
CA LEU A 305 1.20 -6.34 7.19
C LEU A 305 2.49 -5.55 6.97
N ALA A 306 3.67 -6.20 7.11
CA ALA A 306 4.97 -5.67 6.67
C ALA A 306 5.95 -6.80 6.30
N ASN A 307 7.05 -6.46 5.62
CA ASN A 307 8.15 -7.38 5.35
C ASN A 307 9.14 -7.39 6.52
N PHE A 308 9.40 -8.57 7.12
CA PHE A 308 10.38 -8.76 8.18
C PHE A 308 11.69 -9.28 7.57
N GLU A 309 12.63 -8.35 7.33
CA GLU A 309 13.79 -8.55 6.48
C GLU A 309 15.04 -8.91 7.28
N ASN A 310 14.91 -9.81 8.22
CA ASN A 310 16.03 -10.41 8.94
C ASN A 310 15.61 -11.68 9.69
N PRO A 311 16.52 -12.60 10.00
CA PRO A 311 16.27 -13.63 11.00
C PRO A 311 16.33 -13.02 12.42
N ALA A 312 15.57 -13.63 13.34
CA ALA A 312 15.62 -13.33 14.77
C ALA A 312 15.71 -14.66 15.56
N PRO A 313 16.87 -15.32 15.53
CA PRO A 313 17.11 -16.59 16.19
C PRO A 313 17.27 -16.44 17.70
N ASP A 314 17.13 -17.54 18.45
CA ASP A 314 17.31 -17.55 19.91
C ASP A 314 18.77 -17.17 20.29
N HIS A 315 19.75 -17.56 19.45
CA HIS A 315 21.14 -17.14 19.54
C HIS A 315 21.46 -16.15 18.43
N PHE A 316 21.42 -14.86 18.74
CA PHE A 316 21.70 -13.78 17.80
C PHE A 316 23.06 -13.15 18.07
N THR A 317 23.60 -12.51 17.05
CA THR A 317 24.84 -11.70 17.14
C THR A 317 24.56 -10.35 16.53
N TRP A 318 24.85 -9.31 17.27
CA TRP A 318 24.68 -7.96 16.74
C TRP A 318 25.74 -7.62 15.70
N HIS A 319 25.32 -6.90 14.69
CA HIS A 319 26.20 -6.35 13.68
C HIS A 319 26.19 -4.82 13.78
N SER A 320 27.33 -4.18 13.56
CA SER A 320 27.42 -2.72 13.42
C SER A 320 27.37 -2.27 11.97
N LYS A 321 27.64 -3.19 11.04
CA LYS A 321 27.71 -2.99 9.57
C LYS A 321 27.57 -4.33 8.85
N GLY A 322 27.48 -4.27 7.54
CA GLY A 322 27.41 -5.45 6.67
C GLY A 322 25.98 -5.83 6.29
N THR A 323 25.86 -6.91 5.55
CA THR A 323 24.60 -7.38 4.93
C THR A 323 24.15 -8.75 5.43
N VAL A 324 24.76 -9.29 6.48
CA VAL A 324 24.30 -10.52 7.16
C VAL A 324 23.62 -10.09 8.45
N PHE A 325 22.32 -10.32 8.55
CA PHE A 325 21.51 -9.82 9.65
C PHE A 325 21.24 -10.86 10.74
N SER A 326 21.04 -10.38 11.98
CA SER A 326 20.67 -11.23 13.11
C SER A 326 20.06 -10.39 14.22
N ALA A 327 18.74 -10.29 14.26
CA ALA A 327 18.06 -9.50 15.27
C ALA A 327 17.89 -10.25 16.60
N ASP A 328 17.88 -9.48 17.69
CA ASP A 328 17.42 -9.97 19.00
C ASP A 328 15.90 -10.25 18.93
N PRO A 329 15.44 -11.48 19.20
CA PRO A 329 14.02 -11.82 19.14
C PRO A 329 13.17 -11.03 20.15
N ALA A 330 13.75 -10.43 21.20
CA ALA A 330 13.01 -9.54 22.10
C ALA A 330 12.53 -8.25 21.41
N LEU A 331 13.16 -7.82 20.33
CA LEU A 331 12.75 -6.63 19.57
C LEU A 331 11.43 -6.85 18.79
N ILE A 332 11.06 -8.10 18.53
CA ILE A 332 9.75 -8.45 17.93
C ILE A 332 8.59 -8.02 18.83
N ASP A 333 8.80 -7.87 20.14
CA ASP A 333 7.78 -7.38 21.08
C ASP A 333 7.25 -6.01 20.67
N GLY A 334 8.10 -5.16 20.07
CA GLY A 334 7.71 -3.87 19.53
C GLY A 334 6.75 -3.97 18.35
N ILE A 335 7.00 -4.91 17.45
CA ILE A 335 6.13 -5.20 16.29
C ILE A 335 4.76 -5.68 16.76
N ALA A 336 4.73 -6.68 17.66
CA ALA A 336 3.49 -7.21 18.19
C ALA A 336 2.67 -6.15 18.96
N LYS A 337 3.35 -5.34 19.81
CA LYS A 337 2.70 -4.24 20.55
C LYS A 337 2.25 -3.09 19.66
N ALA A 338 2.80 -2.95 18.47
CA ALA A 338 2.33 -1.97 17.48
C ALA A 338 1.00 -2.38 16.83
N GLY A 339 0.63 -3.67 16.88
CA GLY A 339 -0.61 -4.18 16.33
C GLY A 339 -0.47 -4.82 14.95
N PHE A 340 0.74 -5.26 14.56
CA PHE A 340 0.89 -6.06 13.35
C PHE A 340 0.30 -7.45 13.51
N ASP A 341 -0.27 -7.97 12.42
CA ASP A 341 -0.88 -9.30 12.35
C ASP A 341 -0.03 -10.28 11.53
N VAL A 342 0.55 -9.81 10.42
CA VAL A 342 1.25 -10.65 9.45
C VAL A 342 2.63 -10.11 9.15
N MET A 343 3.64 -10.98 9.21
CA MET A 343 4.98 -10.71 8.71
C MET A 343 5.24 -11.53 7.45
N GLY A 344 5.45 -10.83 6.31
CA GLY A 344 6.08 -11.43 5.14
C GLY A 344 7.55 -11.74 5.47
N ILE A 345 7.97 -12.98 5.29
CA ILE A 345 9.33 -13.44 5.63
C ILE A 345 10.04 -14.12 4.45
N ALA A 346 9.48 -13.95 3.24
CA ALA A 346 10.13 -14.41 2.01
C ALA A 346 11.05 -13.32 1.48
N ASN A 347 12.32 -13.33 1.87
CA ASN A 347 13.31 -12.33 1.46
C ASN A 347 14.73 -12.91 1.46
N ASN A 348 15.67 -12.15 0.89
CA ASN A 348 17.07 -12.51 0.75
C ASN A 348 17.86 -12.55 2.07
N HIS A 349 17.26 -12.15 3.20
CA HIS A 349 17.92 -12.13 4.51
C HIS A 349 17.38 -13.17 5.49
N ILE A 350 16.21 -13.78 5.24
CA ILE A 350 15.58 -14.69 6.21
C ILE A 350 16.47 -15.91 6.61
N ARG A 351 17.43 -16.29 5.77
CA ARG A 351 18.39 -17.39 6.03
C ARG A 351 19.79 -16.93 6.38
N ASP A 352 20.04 -15.69 6.71
CA ASP A 352 21.38 -15.20 7.12
C ASP A 352 21.97 -15.95 8.33
N LYS A 353 21.13 -16.57 9.14
CA LYS A 353 21.52 -17.48 10.23
C LYS A 353 21.18 -18.95 9.92
N GLY A 354 21.18 -19.30 8.63
CA GLY A 354 20.92 -20.66 8.15
C GLY A 354 19.47 -21.10 8.34
N GLY A 355 19.19 -22.37 8.01
CA GLY A 355 17.86 -22.97 8.17
C GLY A 355 17.37 -22.98 9.62
N PRO A 356 18.17 -23.39 10.61
CA PRO A 356 17.78 -23.33 12.01
C PRO A 356 17.38 -21.93 12.48
N GLY A 357 18.13 -20.89 12.09
CA GLY A 357 17.84 -19.50 12.42
C GLY A 357 16.49 -19.04 11.82
N LEU A 358 16.19 -19.42 10.58
CA LEU A 358 14.90 -19.18 9.95
C LEU A 358 13.75 -19.82 10.76
N LEU A 359 13.87 -21.10 11.13
CA LEU A 359 12.81 -21.80 11.89
C LEU A 359 12.61 -21.21 13.28
N GLN A 360 13.69 -20.80 13.95
CA GLN A 360 13.60 -20.07 15.23
C GLN A 360 12.90 -18.73 15.05
N THR A 361 13.18 -18.01 13.96
CA THR A 361 12.49 -16.75 13.63
C THR A 361 10.98 -16.96 13.49
N VAL A 362 10.55 -17.96 12.71
CA VAL A 362 9.14 -18.33 12.57
C VAL A 362 8.50 -18.62 13.94
N LYS A 363 9.21 -19.40 14.79
CA LYS A 363 8.75 -19.71 16.16
C LYS A 363 8.61 -18.44 17.01
N ASN A 364 9.61 -17.55 16.95
CA ASN A 364 9.65 -16.31 17.73
C ASN A 364 8.57 -15.30 17.34
N LEU A 365 8.25 -15.18 16.04
CA LEU A 365 7.12 -14.41 15.52
C LEU A 365 5.79 -14.99 16.00
N LYS A 366 5.58 -16.29 15.81
CA LYS A 366 4.35 -16.99 16.23
C LYS A 366 4.11 -16.95 17.74
N LYS A 367 5.17 -17.04 18.57
CA LYS A 367 5.07 -16.92 20.03
C LYS A 367 4.46 -15.57 20.46
N ARG A 368 4.54 -14.54 19.60
CA ARG A 368 4.02 -13.20 19.83
C ARG A 368 2.68 -12.93 19.11
N GLY A 369 2.04 -13.98 18.60
CA GLY A 369 0.75 -13.88 17.94
C GLY A 369 0.82 -13.48 16.46
N LEU A 370 2.05 -13.29 15.90
CA LEU A 370 2.21 -12.87 14.51
C LEU A 370 2.10 -14.06 13.55
N LEU A 371 1.27 -13.94 12.53
CA LEU A 371 1.24 -14.85 11.41
C LEU A 371 2.46 -14.63 10.50
N THR A 372 2.88 -15.68 9.80
CA THR A 372 4.01 -15.60 8.87
C THR A 372 3.63 -16.20 7.52
N ALA A 373 4.09 -15.57 6.44
CA ALA A 373 3.97 -16.08 5.08
C ALA A 373 5.33 -16.05 4.37
N GLY A 374 5.62 -17.06 3.56
CA GLY A 374 6.72 -17.01 2.60
C GLY A 374 7.99 -17.75 2.98
N ALA A 375 8.09 -18.41 4.15
CA ALA A 375 9.23 -19.26 4.48
C ALA A 375 8.82 -20.41 5.41
N GLY A 376 9.58 -21.51 5.36
CA GLY A 376 9.26 -22.69 6.15
C GLY A 376 10.32 -23.79 6.12
N LYS A 377 10.00 -24.92 6.78
CA LYS A 377 10.88 -26.09 6.88
C LYS A 377 11.12 -26.82 5.55
N ASP A 378 10.21 -26.62 4.61
CA ASP A 378 10.23 -27.20 3.27
C ASP A 378 9.39 -26.29 2.33
N LEU A 379 9.35 -26.61 1.05
CA LEU A 379 8.63 -25.83 0.03
C LEU A 379 7.12 -25.75 0.32
N THR A 380 6.51 -26.80 0.81
CA THR A 380 5.08 -26.83 1.14
C THR A 380 4.76 -25.85 2.29
N ALA A 381 5.59 -25.86 3.32
CA ALA A 381 5.45 -24.96 4.47
C ALA A 381 5.76 -23.50 4.08
N ALA A 382 6.75 -23.26 3.21
CA ALA A 382 7.12 -21.92 2.74
C ALA A 382 6.01 -21.27 1.90
N ARG A 383 5.28 -22.04 1.10
CA ARG A 383 4.18 -21.59 0.22
C ARG A 383 2.84 -21.44 0.94
N LYS A 384 2.75 -21.82 2.21
CA LYS A 384 1.49 -21.72 2.97
C LYS A 384 1.10 -20.25 3.16
N PRO A 385 -0.10 -19.82 2.77
CA PRO A 385 -0.56 -18.45 3.00
C PRO A 385 -0.73 -18.16 4.49
N ALA A 386 -0.56 -16.90 4.88
CA ALA A 386 -1.21 -16.37 6.08
C ALA A 386 -2.65 -16.04 5.71
N VAL A 387 -3.60 -16.51 6.54
CA VAL A 387 -5.04 -16.29 6.30
C VAL A 387 -5.65 -15.62 7.52
N ILE A 388 -6.35 -14.52 7.28
CA ILE A 388 -7.11 -13.77 8.29
C ILE A 388 -8.54 -13.61 7.78
N GLU A 389 -9.50 -13.69 8.70
CA GLU A 389 -10.90 -13.40 8.43
C GLU A 389 -11.28 -12.09 9.12
N VAL A 390 -11.88 -11.17 8.37
CA VAL A 390 -12.31 -9.84 8.83
C VAL A 390 -13.66 -9.50 8.21
N GLY A 391 -14.66 -9.17 9.03
CA GLY A 391 -15.99 -8.80 8.51
C GLY A 391 -16.61 -9.88 7.61
N GLY A 392 -16.35 -11.16 7.86
CA GLY A 392 -16.80 -12.27 7.03
C GLY A 392 -16.03 -12.43 5.70
N VAL A 393 -14.97 -11.66 5.49
CA VAL A 393 -14.09 -11.73 4.29
C VAL A 393 -12.82 -12.48 4.65
N LYS A 394 -12.51 -13.54 3.91
CA LYS A 394 -11.29 -14.33 4.08
C LYS A 394 -10.18 -13.78 3.20
N VAL A 395 -9.13 -13.24 3.83
CA VAL A 395 -7.95 -12.63 3.18
C VAL A 395 -6.78 -13.59 3.24
N ALA A 396 -6.22 -13.95 2.08
CA ALA A 396 -5.01 -14.77 1.98
C ALA A 396 -3.82 -13.92 1.54
N ILE A 397 -2.72 -13.95 2.32
CA ILE A 397 -1.46 -13.25 2.04
C ILE A 397 -0.43 -14.29 1.64
N LEU A 398 0.11 -14.15 0.42
CA LEU A 398 1.08 -15.04 -0.20
C LEU A 398 2.39 -14.26 -0.41
N ALA A 399 3.46 -14.63 0.30
CA ALA A 399 4.75 -13.95 0.20
C ALA A 399 5.80 -14.81 -0.53
N TYR A 400 6.64 -14.17 -1.35
CA TYR A 400 7.64 -14.83 -2.21
C TYR A 400 8.93 -14.04 -2.30
N ASP A 401 10.04 -14.76 -2.50
CA ASP A 401 11.39 -14.23 -2.69
C ASP A 401 11.87 -14.47 -4.13
N ALA A 402 12.30 -13.39 -4.81
CA ALA A 402 12.90 -13.44 -6.14
C ALA A 402 14.42 -13.24 -6.12
N ILE A 403 15.02 -12.92 -4.98
CA ILE A 403 16.38 -12.41 -4.89
C ILE A 403 17.38 -13.52 -4.58
N ALA A 404 17.20 -14.23 -3.47
CA ALA A 404 18.18 -15.19 -2.99
C ALA A 404 17.81 -16.63 -3.38
N GLY A 405 18.06 -17.03 -4.61
CA GLY A 405 17.79 -18.38 -5.10
C GLY A 405 18.41 -19.50 -4.24
N SER A 406 19.58 -19.24 -3.64
CA SER A 406 20.21 -20.14 -2.67
C SER A 406 19.43 -20.29 -1.37
N TYR A 407 18.52 -19.38 -1.05
CA TYR A 407 17.67 -19.41 0.15
C TYR A 407 16.32 -20.07 -0.10
N HIS A 408 15.96 -20.34 -1.36
CA HIS A 408 14.68 -20.96 -1.69
C HIS A 408 14.54 -22.35 -1.06
N ALA A 409 13.36 -22.63 -0.57
CA ALA A 409 12.96 -23.93 -0.06
C ALA A 409 12.84 -24.97 -1.18
N THR A 410 13.11 -26.21 -0.86
CA THR A 410 12.82 -27.38 -1.70
C THR A 410 11.94 -28.36 -0.91
N ALA A 411 11.65 -29.53 -1.46
CA ALA A 411 10.89 -30.56 -0.75
C ALA A 411 11.54 -30.95 0.62
N THR A 412 12.87 -30.80 0.73
CA THR A 412 13.63 -31.22 1.93
C THR A 412 14.49 -30.11 2.53
N LYS A 413 14.51 -28.92 1.91
CA LYS A 413 15.36 -27.81 2.34
C LYS A 413 14.52 -26.70 2.96
N ILE A 414 14.93 -26.26 4.14
CA ILE A 414 14.39 -25.06 4.82
C ILE A 414 14.71 -23.82 3.97
N GLY A 415 13.72 -22.92 3.75
CA GLY A 415 13.96 -21.71 2.98
C GLY A 415 12.72 -20.84 2.74
N SER A 416 12.91 -19.83 1.87
CA SER A 416 11.87 -18.93 1.38
C SER A 416 11.08 -19.56 0.21
N ALA A 417 9.83 -19.12 0.02
CA ALA A 417 9.02 -19.48 -1.13
C ALA A 417 9.55 -18.76 -2.39
N PRO A 418 9.89 -19.48 -3.48
CA PRO A 418 10.41 -18.86 -4.69
C PRO A 418 9.33 -18.10 -5.45
N LEU A 419 9.65 -16.89 -5.92
CA LEU A 419 8.79 -16.14 -6.83
C LEU A 419 8.92 -16.70 -8.26
N ALA A 420 8.08 -17.65 -8.60
CA ALA A 420 7.98 -18.19 -9.95
C ALA A 420 6.50 -18.22 -10.38
N PHE A 421 6.20 -17.77 -11.58
CA PHE A 421 4.82 -17.65 -12.08
C PHE A 421 3.99 -18.93 -11.86
N LYS A 422 4.54 -20.09 -12.22
CA LYS A 422 3.87 -21.40 -12.03
C LYS A 422 3.57 -21.70 -10.54
N VAL A 423 4.45 -21.29 -9.62
CA VAL A 423 4.26 -21.47 -8.17
C VAL A 423 3.17 -20.54 -7.68
N VAL A 424 3.28 -19.25 -7.98
CA VAL A 424 2.32 -18.22 -7.54
C VAL A 424 0.91 -18.53 -8.05
N THR A 425 0.77 -18.90 -9.33
CA THR A 425 -0.53 -19.27 -9.93
C THR A 425 -1.17 -20.48 -9.23
N ALA A 426 -0.37 -21.51 -8.91
CA ALA A 426 -0.87 -22.69 -8.19
C ALA A 426 -1.34 -22.32 -6.76
N ASP A 427 -0.63 -21.42 -6.08
CA ASP A 427 -0.95 -20.98 -4.73
C ASP A 427 -2.20 -20.09 -4.69
N ILE A 428 -2.33 -19.17 -5.65
CA ILE A 428 -3.56 -18.36 -5.82
C ILE A 428 -4.77 -19.28 -6.03
N LYS A 429 -4.65 -20.25 -6.93
CA LYS A 429 -5.72 -21.22 -7.18
C LYS A 429 -6.07 -22.01 -5.92
N ALA A 430 -5.06 -22.46 -5.18
CA ALA A 430 -5.28 -23.19 -3.92
C ALA A 430 -5.94 -22.31 -2.85
N ALA A 431 -5.52 -21.05 -2.70
CA ALA A 431 -6.13 -20.10 -1.77
C ALA A 431 -7.61 -19.85 -2.11
N ARG A 432 -7.92 -19.63 -3.39
CA ARG A 432 -9.31 -19.47 -3.86
C ARG A 432 -10.15 -20.72 -3.62
N ALA A 433 -9.61 -21.91 -3.90
CA ALA A 433 -10.29 -23.19 -3.61
C ALA A 433 -10.52 -23.40 -2.11
N ALA A 434 -9.67 -22.82 -1.23
CA ALA A 434 -9.86 -22.81 0.22
C ALA A 434 -10.81 -21.69 0.71
N GLY A 435 -11.46 -20.98 -0.22
CA GLY A 435 -12.46 -19.95 0.07
C GLY A 435 -11.88 -18.56 0.35
N ALA A 436 -10.67 -18.24 -0.11
CA ALA A 436 -10.15 -16.88 0.01
C ALA A 436 -10.94 -15.91 -0.90
N ASP A 437 -11.50 -14.87 -0.30
CA ASP A 437 -12.23 -13.80 -0.99
C ASP A 437 -11.29 -12.73 -1.55
N VAL A 438 -10.20 -12.45 -0.83
CA VAL A 438 -9.15 -11.50 -1.23
C VAL A 438 -7.80 -12.22 -1.19
N VAL A 439 -7.03 -12.09 -2.27
CA VAL A 439 -5.66 -12.65 -2.36
C VAL A 439 -4.67 -11.51 -2.57
N VAL A 440 -3.80 -11.31 -1.59
CA VAL A 440 -2.68 -10.35 -1.62
C VAL A 440 -1.41 -11.11 -1.92
N VAL A 441 -0.72 -10.74 -3.01
CA VAL A 441 0.63 -11.25 -3.31
C VAL A 441 1.66 -10.25 -2.81
N PHE A 442 2.59 -10.72 -1.98
CA PHE A 442 3.56 -9.90 -1.24
C PHE A 442 4.99 -10.32 -1.60
N PRO A 443 5.52 -9.92 -2.76
CA PRO A 443 6.83 -10.32 -3.25
C PRO A 443 7.96 -9.44 -2.70
N HIS A 444 9.11 -10.05 -2.46
CA HIS A 444 10.40 -9.42 -2.24
C HIS A 444 11.21 -9.54 -3.52
N TRP A 445 11.31 -8.46 -4.32
CA TRP A 445 11.73 -8.52 -5.70
C TRP A 445 12.27 -7.19 -6.26
N GLY A 446 12.81 -7.23 -7.46
CA GLY A 446 13.28 -6.04 -8.18
C GLY A 446 14.77 -5.78 -8.01
N VAL A 447 15.15 -4.54 -8.10
CA VAL A 447 16.55 -4.08 -7.99
C VAL A 447 16.62 -3.01 -6.91
N GLU A 448 17.56 -3.16 -5.97
CA GLU A 448 17.80 -2.17 -4.92
C GLU A 448 18.05 -0.76 -5.51
N TYR A 449 17.53 0.24 -4.82
CA TYR A 449 17.73 1.66 -5.12
C TYR A 449 17.22 2.06 -6.52
N ARG A 450 16.11 1.45 -6.95
CA ARG A 450 15.42 1.76 -8.20
C ARG A 450 13.95 2.09 -7.95
N GLY A 451 13.53 3.28 -8.45
CA GLY A 451 12.13 3.70 -8.36
C GLY A 451 11.25 3.11 -9.47
N ALA A 452 11.81 2.68 -10.60
CA ALA A 452 11.06 2.09 -11.70
C ALA A 452 11.21 0.56 -11.72
N ALA A 453 10.12 -0.14 -11.98
CA ALA A 453 10.11 -1.58 -12.14
C ALA A 453 10.70 -1.99 -13.50
N GLY A 454 11.43 -3.10 -13.53
CA GLY A 454 11.92 -3.66 -14.78
C GLY A 454 10.79 -4.30 -15.60
N ALA A 455 10.90 -4.30 -16.93
CA ALA A 455 9.88 -4.86 -17.83
C ALA A 455 9.53 -6.33 -17.55
N GLY A 456 10.49 -7.13 -17.06
CA GLY A 456 10.24 -8.51 -16.61
C GLY A 456 9.38 -8.57 -15.36
N GLN A 457 9.62 -7.66 -14.41
CA GLN A 457 8.86 -7.53 -13.17
C GLN A 457 7.42 -7.08 -13.46
N GLN A 458 7.23 -6.09 -14.35
CA GLN A 458 5.91 -5.63 -14.79
C GLN A 458 5.11 -6.75 -15.48
N ARG A 459 5.75 -7.50 -16.40
CA ARG A 459 5.07 -8.65 -17.05
C ARG A 459 4.63 -9.71 -16.03
N LEU A 460 5.50 -10.06 -15.08
CA LEU A 460 5.17 -11.03 -14.04
C LEU A 460 4.04 -10.53 -13.15
N ALA A 461 4.06 -9.25 -12.75
CA ALA A 461 3.00 -8.63 -11.97
C ALA A 461 1.63 -8.77 -12.65
N ARG A 462 1.55 -8.37 -13.92
CA ARG A 462 0.31 -8.46 -14.70
C ARG A 462 -0.18 -9.90 -14.85
N GLN A 463 0.73 -10.86 -15.08
CA GLN A 463 0.41 -12.28 -15.12
C GLN A 463 -0.13 -12.80 -13.77
N VAL A 464 0.41 -12.34 -12.65
CA VAL A 464 -0.06 -12.70 -11.30
C VAL A 464 -1.45 -12.15 -11.03
N ILE A 465 -1.75 -10.93 -11.47
CA ILE A 465 -3.11 -10.37 -11.43
C ILE A 465 -4.06 -11.20 -12.31
N ASP A 466 -3.64 -11.56 -13.53
CA ASP A 466 -4.43 -12.40 -14.44
C ASP A 466 -4.68 -13.81 -13.87
N ALA A 467 -3.77 -14.33 -13.05
CA ALA A 467 -3.93 -15.59 -12.33
C ALA A 467 -4.92 -15.52 -11.15
N GLY A 468 -5.43 -14.32 -10.81
CA GLY A 468 -6.49 -14.13 -9.82
C GLY A 468 -6.06 -13.46 -8.51
N ALA A 469 -4.89 -12.84 -8.43
CA ALA A 469 -4.55 -11.95 -7.32
C ALA A 469 -5.40 -10.67 -7.36
N ASP A 470 -5.74 -10.11 -6.20
CA ASP A 470 -6.49 -8.86 -6.11
C ASP A 470 -5.57 -7.64 -6.02
N MET A 471 -4.35 -7.83 -5.52
CA MET A 471 -3.32 -6.80 -5.48
C MET A 471 -1.93 -7.41 -5.31
N ILE A 472 -0.93 -6.60 -5.61
CA ILE A 472 0.49 -6.91 -5.35
C ILE A 472 1.09 -5.76 -4.55
N ILE A 473 1.75 -6.10 -3.43
CA ILE A 473 2.45 -5.15 -2.57
C ILE A 473 3.90 -5.62 -2.45
N GLY A 474 4.82 -4.97 -3.17
CA GLY A 474 6.21 -5.36 -3.29
C GLY A 474 7.13 -4.72 -2.25
N ASN A 475 8.34 -5.32 -2.12
CA ASN A 475 9.40 -4.95 -1.19
C ASN A 475 10.77 -5.11 -1.85
N HIS A 476 11.89 -4.92 -1.14
CA HIS A 476 13.27 -5.11 -1.55
C HIS A 476 13.99 -3.88 -2.10
N ALA A 477 13.34 -3.06 -2.92
CA ALA A 477 14.04 -1.94 -3.56
C ALA A 477 14.59 -0.89 -2.57
N HIS A 478 14.17 -0.92 -1.31
CA HIS A 478 14.46 0.06 -0.25
C HIS A 478 14.09 1.50 -0.60
N TRP A 479 13.48 1.72 -1.75
CA TRP A 479 12.87 2.96 -2.22
C TRP A 479 11.38 2.74 -2.45
N ALA A 480 10.55 3.74 -2.12
CA ALA A 480 9.18 3.77 -2.62
C ALA A 480 9.23 3.85 -4.16
N ALA A 481 8.66 2.85 -4.81
CA ALA A 481 8.81 2.63 -6.23
C ALA A 481 7.50 2.85 -7.01
N GLU A 482 7.58 2.66 -8.31
CA GLU A 482 6.46 2.64 -9.26
C GLU A 482 5.25 1.89 -8.72
N MET A 483 4.07 2.38 -9.09
CA MET A 483 2.81 1.64 -8.94
C MET A 483 2.07 1.58 -10.28
N GLU A 484 1.19 0.60 -10.40
CA GLU A 484 0.35 0.39 -11.58
C GLU A 484 -1.07 0.03 -11.16
N ILE A 485 -2.07 0.39 -11.97
CA ILE A 485 -3.42 -0.17 -11.88
C ILE A 485 -3.65 -0.99 -13.14
N TYR A 486 -3.64 -2.30 -12.98
CA TYR A 486 -3.85 -3.25 -14.08
C TYR A 486 -5.19 -3.97 -13.92
N LYS A 487 -6.08 -3.81 -14.91
CA LYS A 487 -7.46 -4.35 -14.87
C LYS A 487 -8.21 -3.97 -13.59
N GLY A 488 -8.04 -2.73 -13.12
CA GLY A 488 -8.66 -2.20 -11.90
C GLY A 488 -8.05 -2.70 -10.60
N LYS A 489 -6.92 -3.44 -10.64
CA LYS A 489 -6.22 -3.98 -9.47
C LYS A 489 -4.89 -3.30 -9.28
N PRO A 490 -4.57 -2.83 -8.05
CA PRO A 490 -3.34 -2.09 -7.80
C PRO A 490 -2.14 -3.03 -7.64
N ILE A 491 -1.00 -2.54 -8.12
CA ILE A 491 0.31 -3.14 -7.99
C ILE A 491 1.25 -2.06 -7.46
N TRP A 492 1.80 -2.22 -6.26
CA TRP A 492 2.92 -1.43 -5.76
C TRP A 492 4.18 -2.25 -5.91
N TYR A 493 5.15 -1.76 -6.65
CA TYR A 493 6.38 -2.52 -6.91
C TYR A 493 7.34 -2.54 -5.74
N ALA A 494 7.39 -1.49 -4.91
CA ALA A 494 7.99 -1.50 -3.58
C ALA A 494 7.48 -0.34 -2.73
N LEU A 495 7.39 -0.56 -1.41
CA LEU A 495 7.00 0.48 -0.46
C LEU A 495 8.19 1.22 0.16
N GLY A 496 9.43 0.75 -0.07
CA GLY A 496 10.63 1.27 0.58
C GLY A 496 10.79 0.78 2.01
N ASN A 497 11.64 1.45 2.77
CA ASN A 497 11.92 1.11 4.16
C ASN A 497 10.82 1.60 5.10
N LEU A 498 10.41 0.79 6.07
CA LEU A 498 9.58 1.21 7.18
C LEU A 498 10.41 1.39 8.46
N VAL A 499 11.24 0.39 8.81
CA VAL A 499 12.18 0.44 9.95
C VAL A 499 13.53 -0.06 9.47
N PHE A 500 14.44 0.85 9.16
CA PHE A 500 15.74 0.51 8.60
C PHE A 500 16.77 1.61 8.89
N ASP A 501 18.05 1.25 8.95
CA ASP A 501 19.15 2.18 9.25
C ASP A 501 19.86 2.73 8.00
N GLN A 502 19.26 2.60 6.84
CA GLN A 502 19.80 3.08 5.57
C GLN A 502 19.65 4.61 5.45
N THR A 503 20.59 5.34 6.07
CA THR A 503 20.54 6.81 6.16
C THR A 503 21.45 7.52 5.15
N TRP A 504 21.75 6.90 4.01
CA TRP A 504 22.70 7.41 3.03
C TRP A 504 22.11 8.08 1.80
N SER A 505 20.80 8.00 1.60
CA SER A 505 20.09 8.79 0.59
C SER A 505 18.74 9.24 1.14
N GLU A 506 18.15 10.26 0.50
CA GLU A 506 16.81 10.72 0.82
C GLU A 506 15.80 9.59 0.61
N GLU A 507 15.91 8.86 -0.50
CA GLU A 507 14.98 7.79 -0.88
C GLU A 507 15.03 6.58 0.06
N THR A 508 16.21 6.24 0.63
CA THR A 508 16.32 5.14 1.62
C THR A 508 15.85 5.53 3.02
N MET A 509 15.86 6.84 3.32
CA MET A 509 15.30 7.39 4.56
C MET A 509 13.79 7.62 4.48
N GLU A 510 13.22 7.55 3.30
CA GLU A 510 11.81 7.75 3.05
C GLU A 510 11.15 6.42 2.65
N GLY A 511 9.85 6.36 2.82
CA GLY A 511 9.05 5.21 2.42
C GLY A 511 7.59 5.58 2.25
N LEU A 512 6.80 4.58 1.87
CA LEU A 512 5.38 4.69 1.67
C LEU A 512 4.69 3.63 2.54
N THR A 513 3.66 4.02 3.29
CA THR A 513 2.72 3.09 3.89
C THR A 513 1.38 3.19 3.19
N LEU A 514 0.69 2.07 3.12
CA LEU A 514 -0.64 1.97 2.53
C LEU A 514 -1.68 1.83 3.63
N GLU A 515 -2.74 2.58 3.49
CA GLU A 515 -3.98 2.42 4.22
C GLU A 515 -5.08 2.15 3.21
N LEU A 516 -5.52 0.90 3.12
CA LEU A 516 -6.50 0.43 2.16
C LEU A 516 -7.83 0.20 2.86
N THR A 517 -8.92 0.74 2.35
CA THR A 517 -10.26 0.48 2.88
C THR A 517 -11.03 -0.39 1.91
N PHE A 518 -11.65 -1.42 2.43
CA PHE A 518 -12.47 -2.36 1.67
C PHE A 518 -13.93 -2.28 2.12
N ARG A 519 -14.82 -2.58 1.19
CA ARG A 519 -16.24 -2.86 1.43
C ARG A 519 -16.53 -4.27 0.94
N GLY A 520 -16.85 -5.18 1.87
CA GLY A 520 -16.84 -6.60 1.56
C GLY A 520 -15.48 -6.99 0.98
N LYS A 521 -15.43 -7.64 -0.17
CA LYS A 521 -14.20 -8.02 -0.89
C LYS A 521 -13.68 -6.98 -1.88
N GLY A 522 -14.40 -5.87 -2.05
CA GLY A 522 -14.03 -4.80 -2.98
C GLY A 522 -13.16 -3.73 -2.33
N LEU A 523 -12.05 -3.36 -2.97
CA LEU A 523 -11.24 -2.21 -2.57
C LEU A 523 -12.04 -0.92 -2.85
N ALA A 524 -12.29 -0.13 -1.82
CA ALA A 524 -13.05 1.12 -1.91
C ALA A 524 -12.15 2.36 -1.92
N GLN A 525 -11.07 2.37 -1.10
CA GLN A 525 -10.17 3.52 -1.04
C GLN A 525 -8.73 3.11 -0.86
N VAL A 526 -7.84 3.91 -1.42
CA VAL A 526 -6.38 3.85 -1.28
C VAL A 526 -5.89 5.16 -0.68
N ARG A 527 -5.26 5.10 0.48
CA ARG A 527 -4.50 6.22 1.06
C ARG A 527 -3.03 5.83 1.12
N MET A 528 -2.20 6.54 0.39
CA MET A 528 -0.75 6.43 0.44
C MET A 528 -0.22 7.47 1.42
N ARG A 529 0.51 7.03 2.45
CA ARG A 529 1.06 7.88 3.51
C ARG A 529 2.60 7.87 3.42
N PRO A 530 3.21 8.93 2.86
CA PRO A 530 4.65 9.07 2.85
C PRO A 530 5.17 9.26 4.27
N HIS A 531 6.35 8.70 4.56
CA HIS A 531 7.02 8.83 5.83
C HIS A 531 8.52 8.99 5.65
N ALA A 532 9.19 9.49 6.70
CA ALA A 532 10.65 9.52 6.79
C ALA A 532 11.12 8.87 8.09
N ILE A 533 12.29 8.22 8.05
CA ILE A 533 12.88 7.47 9.15
C ILE A 533 13.84 8.35 9.92
N LEU A 534 13.50 8.68 11.17
CA LEU A 534 14.34 9.38 12.11
C LEU A 534 15.13 8.40 12.99
N ASP A 535 16.30 8.83 13.44
CA ASP A 535 17.13 8.10 14.41
C ASP A 535 17.41 6.64 13.98
N LYS A 536 17.53 6.39 12.67
CA LYS A 536 17.81 5.08 12.07
C LYS A 536 16.75 3.98 12.29
N ALA A 537 15.61 4.33 12.91
CA ALA A 537 14.65 3.30 13.31
C ALA A 537 13.19 3.74 13.33
N GLN A 538 12.90 5.05 13.37
CA GLN A 538 11.56 5.53 13.65
C GLN A 538 10.92 6.21 12.44
N PRO A 539 9.97 5.57 11.75
CA PRO A 539 9.16 6.23 10.73
C PRO A 539 8.29 7.32 11.36
N ASN A 540 8.18 8.45 10.68
CA ASN A 540 7.29 9.56 11.01
C ASN A 540 6.63 10.03 9.72
N PHE A 541 5.33 10.28 9.74
CA PHE A 541 4.59 10.69 8.55
C PHE A 541 5.03 12.07 8.09
N LEU A 542 5.18 12.21 6.78
CA LEU A 542 5.34 13.49 6.10
C LEU A 542 3.97 13.95 5.61
N ASP A 543 3.67 15.24 5.72
CA ASP A 543 2.45 15.81 5.14
C ASP A 543 2.48 15.61 3.60
N PRO A 544 1.56 14.85 3.00
CA PRO A 544 1.57 14.55 1.58
C PRO A 544 1.39 15.80 0.70
N ALA A 545 0.84 16.89 1.25
CA ALA A 545 0.69 18.16 0.54
C ALA A 545 1.92 19.07 0.65
N LYS A 546 2.88 18.73 1.53
CA LYS A 546 4.13 19.49 1.76
C LYS A 546 5.35 18.60 1.50
N ASP A 547 6.10 18.26 2.52
CA ASP A 547 7.35 17.50 2.40
C ASP A 547 7.14 16.09 1.82
N GLY A 548 6.05 15.44 2.20
CA GLY A 548 5.67 14.13 1.65
C GLY A 548 5.33 14.13 0.16
N LYS A 549 5.06 15.31 -0.41
CA LYS A 549 4.82 15.46 -1.85
C LYS A 549 6.00 14.97 -2.68
N ILE A 550 7.23 15.11 -2.19
CA ILE A 550 8.42 14.66 -2.91
C ILE A 550 8.40 13.14 -3.08
N VAL A 551 8.05 12.38 -2.04
CA VAL A 551 7.92 10.93 -2.11
C VAL A 551 6.83 10.55 -3.09
N MET A 552 5.66 11.20 -3.00
CA MET A 552 4.52 10.95 -3.88
C MET A 552 4.86 11.29 -5.34
N ASP A 553 5.52 12.42 -5.59
CA ASP A 553 5.91 12.83 -6.94
C ASP A 553 6.91 11.85 -7.57
N ARG A 554 7.85 11.26 -6.78
CA ARG A 554 8.77 10.22 -7.26
C ARG A 554 8.01 8.97 -7.69
N VAL A 555 7.09 8.49 -6.86
CA VAL A 555 6.24 7.33 -7.17
C VAL A 555 5.42 7.60 -8.43
N PHE A 556 4.74 8.74 -8.51
CA PHE A 556 3.91 9.09 -9.66
C PHE A 556 4.72 9.33 -10.93
N LYS A 557 5.93 9.89 -10.83
CA LYS A 557 6.83 10.03 -11.98
C LYS A 557 7.32 8.69 -12.51
N ALA A 558 7.55 7.73 -11.61
CA ALA A 558 7.91 6.36 -11.98
C ALA A 558 6.71 5.57 -12.54
N SER A 559 5.48 6.07 -12.41
CA SER A 559 4.21 5.43 -12.77
C SER A 559 3.52 6.17 -13.93
N PRO A 560 4.08 6.16 -15.16
CA PRO A 560 3.56 6.98 -16.26
C PRO A 560 2.14 6.59 -16.65
N ASP A 561 1.81 5.30 -16.61
CA ASP A 561 0.52 4.75 -17.05
C ASP A 561 -0.55 4.77 -15.93
N LEU A 562 -0.23 5.31 -14.76
CA LEU A 562 -1.18 5.40 -13.67
C LEU A 562 -2.23 6.49 -13.99
N PRO A 563 -3.53 6.24 -13.86
CA PRO A 563 -4.56 7.27 -14.01
C PRO A 563 -4.37 8.40 -12.98
N TRP A 564 -4.76 9.60 -13.36
CA TRP A 564 -4.60 10.82 -12.54
C TRP A 564 -5.67 10.95 -11.47
#